data_a5f8d65ccd36d96b0832d53b2b11e102
#
_entry.id   a5f8d65ccd36d96b0832d53b2b11e102
#
_cell.length_a   1.000
_cell.length_b   1.000
_cell.length_c   1.000
_cell.angle_alpha   90.00
_cell.angle_beta   90.00
_cell.angle_gamma   90.00
#
_symmetry.space_group_name_H-M   'P 1'
#
loop_
_entity.id
_entity.type
_entity.pdbx_description
1 polymer ?
#
loop_
_entity_poly.entity_id
_entity_poly.type
_entity_poly.pdbx_seq_one_letter_code
_entity_poly.pdbx_strand_id
1 'polypeptide(L)'
;MRLRLFGLLLVAAAGTLLAVAVSSASAEDPPAAKPVLRTTRASTLRCPLPKRYGPAFERASRDTKLPLALLTAVARIESNVRHSARSRAGAGGLLQVLPTRAREPALDPEHPPSNVLAGARYLRLMLDRFHSTDLALAAYNAGPTAVARAGGAPSAEVLTYVANITALWRRLHGCR
;
A
#
# COMPACT_ATOMS: atom_id res chain seq x y z
N MET A 1 3.72 58.16 28.77
CA MET A 1 2.85 59.11 29.48
C MET A 1 1.63 59.38 28.62
N ARG A 2 0.51 58.80 28.94
CA ARG A 2 -0.88 59.26 28.86
C ARG A 2 -1.84 58.07 28.98
N LEU A 3 -2.27 57.96 30.19
CA LEU A 3 -3.38 57.15 30.71
C LEU A 3 -4.70 57.70 30.16
N ARG A 4 -5.61 56.82 29.65
CA ARG A 4 -7.03 57.16 29.57
C ARG A 4 -7.85 56.00 30.05
N LEU A 5 -8.35 56.14 31.28
CA LEU A 5 -9.52 55.49 31.86
C LEU A 5 -10.79 56.03 31.19
N PHE A 6 -11.78 55.17 30.96
CA PHE A 6 -13.24 55.41 30.88
C PHE A 6 -13.84 54.03 30.60
N GLY A 7 -14.85 53.51 31.25
CA GLY A 7 -15.87 54.04 32.14
C GLY A 7 -16.85 52.86 32.29
N LEU A 8 -17.16 52.57 33.52
CA LEU A 8 -18.09 51.51 33.95
C LEU A 8 -19.52 51.93 33.63
N LEU A 9 -20.29 51.06 32.94
CA LEU A 9 -21.76 51.18 32.83
C LEU A 9 -22.40 49.87 33.23
N LEU A 10 -22.92 49.86 34.47
CA LEU A 10 -23.81 48.83 35.00
C LEU A 10 -25.21 49.08 34.47
N VAL A 11 -25.77 48.13 33.73
CA VAL A 11 -27.21 48.08 33.45
C VAL A 11 -27.78 46.85 34.14
N ALA A 12 -28.49 47.06 35.20
CA ALA A 12 -29.31 46.05 35.86
C ALA A 12 -30.63 45.91 35.09
N ALA A 13 -30.87 44.75 34.49
CA ALA A 13 -32.18 44.39 33.96
C ALA A 13 -32.74 43.21 34.75
N ALA A 14 -33.78 43.51 35.55
CA ALA A 14 -34.62 42.51 36.20
C ALA A 14 -35.43 41.76 35.14
N GLY A 15 -35.19 40.46 35.01
CA GLY A 15 -35.95 39.58 34.13
C GLY A 15 -36.61 38.47 34.95
N THR A 16 -37.90 38.48 34.98
CA THR A 16 -38.85 37.54 35.58
C THR A 16 -38.55 36.09 35.27
N LEU A 17 -38.40 35.22 36.27
CA LEU A 17 -38.36 33.77 36.16
C LEU A 17 -39.73 33.21 35.72
N LEU A 18 -39.81 32.72 34.52
CA LEU A 18 -40.92 31.87 34.08
C LEU A 18 -40.48 30.42 34.28
N ALA A 19 -40.98 29.74 35.30
CA ALA A 19 -40.74 28.32 35.53
C ALA A 19 -41.53 27.50 34.51
N VAL A 20 -40.83 26.97 33.51
CA VAL A 20 -41.38 25.96 32.61
C VAL A 20 -41.16 24.58 33.23
N ALA A 21 -42.24 23.93 33.66
CA ALA A 21 -42.22 22.54 34.09
C ALA A 21 -41.93 21.64 32.89
N VAL A 22 -40.72 21.12 32.83
CA VAL A 22 -40.35 20.08 31.82
C VAL A 22 -40.81 18.73 32.39
N SER A 23 -41.87 18.21 31.79
CA SER A 23 -42.34 16.84 32.05
C SER A 23 -41.31 15.85 31.51
N SER A 24 -40.66 15.12 32.41
CA SER A 24 -39.72 14.04 32.07
C SER A 24 -40.50 12.85 31.51
N ALA A 25 -40.66 12.79 30.21
CA ALA A 25 -41.05 11.57 29.56
C ALA A 25 -39.82 10.63 29.56
N SER A 26 -39.89 9.54 30.29
CA SER A 26 -38.90 8.44 30.25
C SER A 26 -38.94 7.84 28.87
N ALA A 27 -37.93 8.16 28.05
CA ALA A 27 -37.69 7.43 26.79
C ALA A 27 -37.12 6.06 27.18
N GLU A 28 -37.90 5.01 26.97
CA GLU A 28 -37.38 3.65 27.01
C GLU A 28 -36.32 3.52 25.90
N ASP A 29 -35.10 3.20 26.29
CA ASP A 29 -34.02 2.86 25.37
C ASP A 29 -34.42 1.65 24.50
N PRO A 30 -34.28 1.71 23.17
CA PRO A 30 -34.53 0.55 22.33
C PRO A 30 -33.53 -0.56 22.70
N PRO A 31 -33.97 -1.84 22.69
CA PRO A 31 -33.11 -2.94 23.08
C PRO A 31 -31.83 -2.96 22.23
N ALA A 32 -30.69 -2.92 22.93
CA ALA A 32 -29.36 -2.97 22.32
C ALA A 32 -29.28 -4.15 21.34
N ALA A 33 -29.22 -3.83 20.05
CA ALA A 33 -29.01 -4.84 19.00
C ALA A 33 -27.68 -5.54 19.29
N LYS A 34 -27.75 -6.83 19.58
CA LYS A 34 -26.56 -7.66 19.75
C LYS A 34 -25.67 -7.50 18.50
N PRO A 35 -24.36 -7.23 18.67
CA PRO A 35 -23.47 -7.12 17.52
C PRO A 35 -23.48 -8.46 16.80
N VAL A 36 -24.10 -8.50 15.61
CA VAL A 36 -23.96 -9.62 14.69
C VAL A 36 -22.51 -9.54 14.20
N LEU A 37 -21.63 -10.32 14.84
CA LEU A 37 -20.32 -10.63 14.30
C LEU A 37 -20.56 -11.28 12.93
N ARG A 38 -20.64 -10.47 11.89
CA ARG A 38 -20.47 -10.93 10.52
C ARG A 38 -19.04 -11.47 10.46
N THR A 39 -18.87 -12.74 10.73
CA THR A 39 -17.73 -13.50 10.26
C THR A 39 -17.75 -13.39 8.73
N THR A 40 -17.13 -12.34 8.21
CA THR A 40 -16.80 -12.27 6.80
C THR A 40 -15.92 -13.49 6.56
N ARG A 41 -16.53 -14.55 6.04
CA ARG A 41 -15.84 -15.72 5.49
C ARG A 41 -14.76 -15.12 4.58
N ALA A 42 -13.50 -15.23 5.00
CA ALA A 42 -12.39 -14.71 4.22
C ALA A 42 -12.51 -15.37 2.85
N SER A 43 -13.02 -14.61 1.89
CA SER A 43 -13.10 -15.04 0.50
C SER A 43 -11.66 -15.33 0.11
N THR A 44 -11.34 -16.60 -0.14
CA THR A 44 -10.04 -17.03 -0.67
C THR A 44 -9.98 -16.61 -2.12
N LEU A 45 -9.96 -15.31 -2.35
CA LEU A 45 -9.82 -14.75 -3.67
C LEU A 45 -8.44 -15.12 -4.19
N ARG A 46 -8.39 -15.91 -5.25
CA ARG A 46 -7.13 -16.26 -5.90
C ARG A 46 -6.54 -15.00 -6.54
N CYS A 47 -5.23 -14.81 -6.34
CA CYS A 47 -4.55 -13.75 -7.07
C CYS A 47 -4.70 -13.96 -8.60
N PRO A 48 -4.92 -12.89 -9.38
CA PRO A 48 -5.17 -12.98 -10.82
C PRO A 48 -3.88 -13.29 -11.60
N LEU A 49 -3.35 -14.48 -11.37
CA LEU A 49 -2.18 -15.05 -12.02
C LEU A 49 -2.60 -16.24 -12.89
N PRO A 50 -2.02 -16.43 -14.09
CA PRO A 50 -2.15 -17.67 -14.83
C PRO A 50 -1.74 -18.85 -13.97
N LYS A 51 -2.52 -19.94 -13.98
CA LYS A 51 -2.30 -21.13 -13.14
C LYS A 51 -0.85 -21.64 -13.19
N ARG A 52 -0.22 -21.59 -14.37
CA ARG A 52 1.17 -22.04 -14.60
C ARG A 52 2.21 -21.28 -13.79
N TYR A 53 1.92 -20.04 -13.36
CA TYR A 53 2.85 -19.21 -12.59
C TYR A 53 2.56 -19.18 -11.08
N GLY A 54 1.35 -19.55 -10.67
CA GLY A 54 0.92 -19.58 -9.27
C GLY A 54 1.99 -20.16 -8.32
N PRO A 55 2.45 -21.42 -8.55
CA PRO A 55 3.43 -22.05 -7.68
C PRO A 55 4.75 -21.27 -7.53
N ALA A 56 5.24 -20.62 -8.60
CA ALA A 56 6.44 -19.80 -8.56
C ALA A 56 6.27 -18.55 -7.68
N PHE A 57 5.14 -17.86 -7.83
CA PHE A 57 4.82 -16.69 -7.02
C PHE A 57 4.58 -17.03 -5.55
N GLU A 58 3.87 -18.12 -5.26
CA GLU A 58 3.64 -18.62 -3.90
C GLU A 58 4.97 -18.98 -3.22
N ARG A 59 5.87 -19.67 -3.92
CA ARG A 59 7.20 -19.98 -3.41
C ARG A 59 7.98 -18.71 -3.12
N ALA A 60 8.08 -17.79 -4.08
CA ALA A 60 8.78 -16.53 -3.91
C ALA A 60 8.21 -15.69 -2.75
N SER A 61 6.89 -15.65 -2.61
CA SER A 61 6.20 -14.99 -1.47
C SER A 61 6.62 -15.59 -0.12
N ARG A 62 6.65 -16.92 -0.01
CA ARG A 62 7.10 -17.61 1.23
C ARG A 62 8.57 -17.36 1.51
N ASP A 63 9.44 -17.48 0.51
CA ASP A 63 10.90 -17.35 0.66
C ASP A 63 11.31 -15.92 1.05
N THR A 64 10.61 -14.92 0.52
CA THR A 64 10.95 -13.51 0.74
C THR A 64 10.10 -12.82 1.80
N LYS A 65 9.05 -13.48 2.31
CA LYS A 65 8.05 -12.88 3.21
C LYS A 65 7.32 -11.67 2.62
N LEU A 66 7.28 -11.58 1.28
CA LEU A 66 6.49 -10.56 0.59
C LEU A 66 5.06 -11.04 0.36
N PRO A 67 4.04 -10.16 0.50
CA PRO A 67 2.67 -10.54 0.18
C PRO A 67 2.53 -11.00 -1.28
N LEU A 68 1.86 -12.12 -1.51
CA LEU A 68 1.58 -12.61 -2.86
C LEU A 68 0.87 -11.57 -3.72
N ALA A 69 -0.07 -10.83 -3.11
CA ALA A 69 -0.77 -9.71 -3.74
C ALA A 69 0.19 -8.61 -4.23
N LEU A 70 1.25 -8.29 -3.46
CA LEU A 70 2.25 -7.30 -3.85
C LEU A 70 3.07 -7.81 -5.05
N LEU A 71 3.57 -9.04 -5.00
CA LEU A 71 4.31 -9.63 -6.11
C LEU A 71 3.46 -9.71 -7.39
N THR A 72 2.17 -10.02 -7.24
CA THR A 72 1.21 -10.03 -8.35
C THR A 72 1.02 -8.64 -8.95
N ALA A 73 0.91 -7.61 -8.11
CA ALA A 73 0.78 -6.23 -8.56
C ALA A 73 2.03 -5.77 -9.32
N VAL A 74 3.22 -6.08 -8.81
CA VAL A 74 4.49 -5.78 -9.50
C VAL A 74 4.53 -6.46 -10.87
N ALA A 75 4.28 -7.77 -10.95
CA ALA A 75 4.29 -8.50 -12.22
C ALA A 75 3.28 -7.95 -13.24
N ARG A 76 2.14 -7.48 -12.76
CA ARG A 76 1.12 -6.88 -13.63
C ARG A 76 1.60 -5.56 -14.24
N ILE A 77 2.28 -4.74 -13.47
CA ILE A 77 2.81 -3.45 -13.96
C ILE A 77 4.06 -3.67 -14.81
N GLU A 78 4.97 -4.57 -14.39
CA GLU A 78 6.23 -4.81 -15.09
C GLU A 78 6.06 -5.45 -16.47
N SER A 79 5.23 -6.46 -16.57
CA SER A 79 5.16 -7.29 -17.79
C SER A 79 3.75 -7.60 -18.27
N ASN A 80 2.71 -7.15 -17.56
CA ASN A 80 1.35 -7.67 -17.70
C ASN A 80 1.31 -9.20 -17.57
N VAL A 81 2.16 -9.76 -16.69
CA VAL A 81 2.35 -11.20 -16.42
C VAL A 81 2.77 -11.98 -17.69
N ARG A 82 3.54 -11.36 -18.57
CA ARG A 82 4.11 -12.00 -19.78
C ARG A 82 5.58 -12.37 -19.54
N HIS A 83 5.90 -13.67 -19.54
CA HIS A 83 7.27 -14.14 -19.32
C HIS A 83 8.23 -13.75 -20.47
N SER A 84 7.71 -13.56 -21.69
CA SER A 84 8.49 -13.14 -22.85
C SER A 84 8.71 -11.63 -22.94
N ALA A 85 8.23 -10.84 -21.95
CA ALA A 85 8.41 -9.40 -21.97
C ALA A 85 9.90 -9.04 -21.87
N ARG A 86 10.32 -8.05 -22.67
CA ARG A 86 11.68 -7.48 -22.68
C ARG A 86 11.60 -5.97 -22.75
N SER A 87 12.41 -5.31 -21.92
CA SER A 87 12.58 -3.86 -22.01
C SER A 87 13.77 -3.49 -22.89
N ARG A 88 13.82 -2.24 -23.35
CA ARG A 88 14.98 -1.69 -24.07
C ARG A 88 16.26 -1.71 -23.24
N ALA A 89 16.15 -1.67 -21.91
CA ALA A 89 17.27 -1.74 -20.98
C ALA A 89 17.75 -3.18 -20.70
N GLY A 90 17.17 -4.19 -21.37
CA GLY A 90 17.54 -5.59 -21.19
C GLY A 90 16.90 -6.28 -19.98
N ALA A 91 15.94 -5.63 -19.31
CA ALA A 91 15.16 -6.31 -18.27
C ALA A 91 14.21 -7.33 -18.92
N GLY A 92 14.05 -8.48 -18.29
CA GLY A 92 13.27 -9.58 -18.85
C GLY A 92 12.32 -10.25 -17.87
N GLY A 93 11.34 -10.95 -18.44
CA GLY A 93 10.45 -11.86 -17.73
C GLY A 93 9.32 -11.20 -16.94
N LEU A 94 8.70 -12.00 -16.07
CA LEU A 94 7.50 -11.63 -15.33
C LEU A 94 7.70 -10.42 -14.40
N LEU A 95 8.86 -10.31 -13.76
CA LEU A 95 9.23 -9.23 -12.84
C LEU A 95 10.29 -8.27 -13.41
N GLN A 96 10.52 -8.31 -14.73
CA GLN A 96 11.44 -7.42 -15.45
C GLN A 96 12.80 -7.26 -14.74
N VAL A 97 13.43 -8.39 -14.46
CA VAL A 97 14.72 -8.39 -13.75
C VAL A 97 15.84 -8.12 -14.75
N LEU A 98 16.69 -7.14 -14.42
CA LEU A 98 17.95 -6.93 -15.12
C LEU A 98 18.92 -8.07 -14.77
N PRO A 99 19.68 -8.65 -15.74
CA PRO A 99 20.67 -9.69 -15.44
C PRO A 99 21.68 -9.28 -14.36
N THR A 100 22.08 -8.03 -14.35
CA THR A 100 22.98 -7.45 -13.32
C THR A 100 22.37 -7.36 -11.92
N ARG A 101 21.04 -7.47 -11.79
CA ARG A 101 20.31 -7.46 -10.53
C ARG A 101 19.93 -8.86 -10.03
N ALA A 102 19.98 -9.86 -10.92
CA ALA A 102 19.89 -11.27 -10.54
C ALA A 102 21.22 -11.68 -9.92
N ARG A 103 21.37 -11.42 -8.60
CA ARG A 103 22.65 -11.60 -7.86
C ARG A 103 23.16 -13.04 -7.82
N GLU A 104 22.34 -14.01 -8.14
CA GLU A 104 22.70 -15.41 -8.12
C GLU A 104 22.89 -15.93 -9.54
N PRO A 105 24.09 -16.38 -9.93
CA PRO A 105 24.36 -16.93 -11.28
C PRO A 105 23.46 -18.11 -11.65
N ALA A 106 22.88 -18.79 -10.66
CA ALA A 106 21.99 -19.94 -10.87
C ALA A 106 20.53 -19.54 -11.21
N LEU A 107 20.18 -18.25 -11.12
CA LEU A 107 18.84 -17.77 -11.47
C LEU A 107 18.81 -17.29 -12.92
N ASP A 108 18.43 -18.18 -13.82
CA ASP A 108 18.15 -17.84 -15.21
C ASP A 108 16.95 -16.89 -15.29
N PRO A 109 17.12 -15.60 -15.68
CA PRO A 109 16.05 -14.65 -15.78
C PRO A 109 15.03 -14.99 -16.88
N GLU A 110 15.38 -15.87 -17.82
CA GLU A 110 14.49 -16.37 -18.88
C GLU A 110 13.53 -17.45 -18.36
N HIS A 111 13.94 -18.19 -17.33
CA HIS A 111 13.10 -19.22 -16.72
C HIS A 111 12.12 -18.58 -15.73
N PRO A 112 10.78 -18.69 -15.95
CA PRO A 112 9.77 -17.96 -15.17
C PRO A 112 9.89 -18.11 -13.63
N PRO A 113 10.06 -19.30 -13.05
CA PRO A 113 10.27 -19.46 -11.61
C PRO A 113 11.51 -18.74 -11.08
N SER A 114 12.63 -18.80 -11.81
CA SER A 114 13.87 -18.11 -11.43
C SER A 114 13.71 -16.59 -11.50
N ASN A 115 13.05 -16.09 -12.55
CA ASN A 115 12.75 -14.68 -12.72
C ASN A 115 11.88 -14.13 -11.57
N VAL A 116 10.82 -14.85 -11.19
CA VAL A 116 9.95 -14.46 -10.09
C VAL A 116 10.72 -14.43 -8.77
N LEU A 117 11.55 -15.44 -8.50
CA LEU A 117 12.34 -15.50 -7.27
C LEU A 117 13.40 -14.39 -7.22
N ALA A 118 14.11 -14.14 -8.33
CA ALA A 118 15.11 -13.08 -8.43
C ALA A 118 14.50 -11.69 -8.19
N GLY A 119 13.36 -11.40 -8.86
CA GLY A 119 12.64 -10.13 -8.68
C GLY A 119 12.11 -9.94 -7.25
N ALA A 120 11.54 -11.00 -6.66
CA ALA A 120 11.06 -10.95 -5.29
C ALA A 120 12.22 -10.72 -4.29
N ARG A 121 13.35 -11.38 -4.45
CA ARG A 121 14.55 -11.15 -3.63
C ARG A 121 15.09 -9.73 -3.78
N TYR A 122 15.11 -9.21 -5.00
CA TYR A 122 15.55 -7.83 -5.23
C TYR A 122 14.59 -6.83 -4.58
N LEU A 123 13.28 -7.04 -4.67
CA LEU A 123 12.31 -6.19 -3.98
C LEU A 123 12.45 -6.29 -2.45
N ARG A 124 12.68 -7.50 -1.91
CA ARG A 124 12.95 -7.69 -0.47
C ARG A 124 14.19 -6.91 -0.03
N LEU A 125 15.27 -6.99 -0.80
CA LEU A 125 16.49 -6.22 -0.54
C LEU A 125 16.23 -4.71 -0.51
N MET A 126 15.38 -4.20 -1.40
CA MET A 126 15.00 -2.79 -1.41
C MET A 126 14.16 -2.42 -0.18
N LEU A 127 13.24 -3.29 0.24
CA LEU A 127 12.46 -3.08 1.47
C LEU A 127 13.34 -3.08 2.73
N ASP A 128 14.32 -3.97 2.80
CA ASP A 128 15.26 -4.03 3.92
C ASP A 128 16.15 -2.79 3.97
N ARG A 129 16.47 -2.21 2.81
CA ARG A 129 17.31 -1.02 2.73
C ARG A 129 16.55 0.26 3.06
N PHE A 130 15.34 0.40 2.58
CA PHE A 130 14.60 1.68 2.65
C PHE A 130 13.52 1.71 3.73
N HIS A 131 13.15 0.58 4.30
CA HIS A 131 12.11 0.43 5.34
C HIS A 131 10.75 1.09 4.98
N SER A 132 10.52 1.32 3.69
CA SER A 132 9.32 1.92 3.12
C SER A 132 8.96 1.20 1.83
N THR A 133 7.70 0.78 1.70
CA THR A 133 7.24 0.10 0.48
C THR A 133 7.32 1.02 -0.74
N ASP A 134 6.97 2.29 -0.60
CA ASP A 134 7.00 3.23 -1.71
C ASP A 134 8.43 3.51 -2.18
N LEU A 135 9.37 3.70 -1.25
CA LEU A 135 10.78 3.87 -1.57
C LEU A 135 11.41 2.58 -2.14
N ALA A 136 10.99 1.43 -1.64
CA ALA A 136 11.45 0.14 -2.17
C ALA A 136 10.98 -0.09 -3.61
N LEU A 137 9.74 0.22 -3.92
CA LEU A 137 9.19 0.16 -5.28
C LEU A 137 9.87 1.17 -6.20
N ALA A 138 10.09 2.40 -5.74
CA ALA A 138 10.85 3.39 -6.48
C ALA A 138 12.28 2.91 -6.78
N ALA A 139 12.95 2.29 -5.79
CA ALA A 139 14.29 1.75 -5.93
C ALA A 139 14.34 0.49 -6.80
N TYR A 140 13.28 -0.30 -6.79
CA TYR A 140 13.13 -1.44 -7.70
C TYR A 140 13.16 -0.98 -9.16
N ASN A 141 12.42 0.07 -9.47
CA ASN A 141 12.34 0.65 -10.82
C ASN A 141 13.59 1.46 -11.18
N ALA A 142 13.88 2.54 -10.45
CA ALA A 142 14.92 3.51 -10.79
C ALA A 142 16.33 3.15 -10.28
N GLY A 143 16.42 2.15 -9.41
CA GLY A 143 17.66 1.78 -8.73
C GLY A 143 17.87 2.51 -7.40
N PRO A 144 18.51 1.83 -6.42
CA PRO A 144 18.62 2.34 -5.05
C PRO A 144 19.46 3.62 -4.93
N THR A 145 20.45 3.80 -5.78
CA THR A 145 21.32 5.00 -5.75
C THR A 145 20.55 6.25 -6.17
N ALA A 146 19.68 6.14 -7.19
CA ALA A 146 18.85 7.27 -7.64
C ALA A 146 17.86 7.71 -6.57
N VAL A 147 17.19 6.74 -5.93
CA VAL A 147 16.24 7.01 -4.84
C VAL A 147 16.92 7.59 -3.61
N ALA A 148 18.07 7.05 -3.20
CA ALA A 148 18.82 7.56 -2.07
C ALA A 148 19.30 9.01 -2.31
N ARG A 149 19.73 9.33 -3.53
CA ARG A 149 20.16 10.68 -3.90
C ARG A 149 19.00 11.67 -3.92
N ALA A 150 17.84 11.25 -4.41
CA ALA A 150 16.65 12.10 -4.51
C ALA A 150 15.89 12.22 -3.17
N GLY A 151 16.15 11.36 -2.19
CA GLY A 151 15.36 11.27 -0.97
C GLY A 151 13.92 10.78 -1.20
N GLY A 152 13.62 10.28 -2.39
CA GLY A 152 12.28 9.85 -2.82
C GLY A 152 12.26 9.30 -4.23
N ALA A 153 11.08 9.29 -4.87
CA ALA A 153 10.97 8.96 -6.28
C ALA A 153 11.70 10.00 -7.13
N PRO A 154 12.70 9.59 -7.96
CA PRO A 154 13.58 10.53 -8.67
C PRO A 154 12.92 11.22 -9.87
N SER A 155 11.74 10.77 -10.30
CA SER A 155 10.98 11.40 -11.39
C SER A 155 9.47 11.16 -11.27
N ALA A 156 8.67 11.89 -12.04
CA ALA A 156 7.22 11.74 -12.10
C ALA A 156 6.80 10.35 -12.61
N GLU A 157 7.56 9.75 -13.53
CA GLU A 157 7.32 8.40 -14.05
C GLU A 157 7.49 7.37 -12.94
N VAL A 158 8.53 7.48 -12.12
CA VAL A 158 8.77 6.58 -10.98
C VAL A 158 7.68 6.76 -9.92
N LEU A 159 7.24 7.99 -9.67
CA LEU A 159 6.13 8.25 -8.75
C LEU A 159 4.84 7.59 -9.26
N THR A 160 4.54 7.71 -10.56
CA THR A 160 3.40 7.06 -11.20
C THR A 160 3.49 5.54 -11.12
N TYR A 161 4.67 4.97 -11.35
CA TYR A 161 4.93 3.53 -11.20
C TYR A 161 4.58 3.05 -9.78
N VAL A 162 5.08 3.73 -8.76
CA VAL A 162 4.79 3.42 -7.35
C VAL A 162 3.29 3.50 -7.07
N ALA A 163 2.65 4.58 -7.50
CA ALA A 163 1.21 4.80 -7.31
C ALA A 163 0.37 3.68 -7.95
N ASN A 164 0.71 3.27 -9.17
CA ASN A 164 0.01 2.21 -9.89
C ASN A 164 0.12 0.85 -9.19
N ILE A 165 1.31 0.48 -8.72
CA ILE A 165 1.52 -0.77 -7.99
C ILE A 165 0.77 -0.74 -6.66
N THR A 166 0.89 0.34 -5.90
CA THR A 166 0.25 0.48 -4.59
C THR A 166 -1.27 0.44 -4.70
N ALA A 167 -1.85 1.12 -5.71
CA ALA A 167 -3.28 1.06 -5.98
C ALA A 167 -3.75 -0.34 -6.36
N LEU A 168 -2.99 -1.06 -7.19
CA LEU A 168 -3.32 -2.42 -7.58
C LEU A 168 -3.16 -3.39 -6.41
N TRP A 169 -2.09 -3.27 -5.64
CA TRP A 169 -1.87 -4.09 -4.45
C TRP A 169 -2.99 -3.96 -3.43
N ARG A 170 -3.47 -2.73 -3.17
CA ARG A 170 -4.63 -2.51 -2.28
C ARG A 170 -5.88 -3.22 -2.79
N ARG A 171 -6.14 -3.21 -4.11
CA ARG A 171 -7.28 -3.94 -4.71
C ARG A 171 -7.14 -5.45 -4.61
N LEU A 172 -5.91 -5.97 -4.62
CA LEU A 172 -5.60 -7.39 -4.51
C LEU A 172 -5.43 -7.86 -3.06
N HIS A 173 -5.62 -6.98 -2.08
CA HIS A 173 -5.43 -7.30 -0.67
C HIS A 173 -6.19 -8.56 -0.27
N GLY A 174 -5.47 -9.51 0.36
CA GLY A 174 -6.04 -10.78 0.80
C GLY A 174 -6.17 -11.86 -0.28
N CYS A 175 -5.79 -11.60 -1.55
CA CYS A 175 -5.70 -12.69 -2.53
C CYS A 175 -4.56 -13.65 -2.18
N ARG A 176 -4.79 -14.96 -2.41
CA ARG A 176 -3.88 -16.08 -2.11
C ARG A 176 -3.72 -16.98 -3.31
#